data_90d8298aa42d5acf0a6970810c929ba4
#
_entry.id   90d8298aa42d5acf0a6970810c929ba4
#
_cell.length_a   1.000
_cell.length_b   1.000
_cell.length_c   1.000
_cell.angle_alpha   90.00
_cell.angle_beta   90.00
_cell.angle_gamma   90.00
#
_symmetry.space_group_name_H-M   'P 1'
#
loop_
_entity.id
_entity.type
_entity.pdbx_description
1 polymer ?
#
loop_
_entity_poly.entity_id
_entity_poly.type
_entity_poly.pdbx_seq_one_letter_code
_entity_poly.pdbx_strand_id
1 'polypeptide(L)'
;MRHLMTPLDFSVEELDKLLDLGNDIEKNPEKYAHACAGKKLATLFYEPSTRTRLSFEAAMMNLGGNVLGFSSAASSSAAKGESVSDTIRMISCYA
;
A
#
# COMPACT_ATOMS: atom_id res chain seq x y z
N MET A 1 11.12 -9.73 1.64
CA MET A 1 10.39 -8.47 1.37
C MET A 1 11.12 -7.29 2.00
N ARG A 2 11.25 -6.20 1.28
CA ARG A 2 11.84 -4.97 1.83
C ARG A 2 10.75 -4.09 2.44
N HIS A 3 11.13 -3.38 3.50
CA HIS A 3 10.24 -2.45 4.19
C HIS A 3 10.76 -1.03 4.02
N LEU A 4 9.85 -0.09 3.81
CA LEU A 4 10.16 1.33 3.77
C LEU A 4 9.60 1.98 5.04
N MET A 5 10.44 2.06 6.06
CA MET A 5 10.07 2.68 7.34
C MET A 5 10.52 4.13 7.40
N THR A 6 11.63 4.45 6.76
CA THR A 6 12.16 5.82 6.64
C THR A 6 12.75 6.00 5.24
N PRO A 7 12.90 7.25 4.78
CA PRO A 7 13.57 7.50 3.49
C PRO A 7 15.00 6.94 3.41
N LEU A 8 15.63 6.72 4.56
CA LEU A 8 17.00 6.21 4.63
C LEU A 8 17.10 4.70 4.41
N ASP A 9 15.97 4.00 4.35
CA ASP A 9 15.95 2.55 4.08
C ASP A 9 16.34 2.21 2.63
N PHE A 10 16.35 3.21 1.77
CA PHE A 10 16.74 3.07 0.37
C PHE A 10 17.88 4.02 0.04
N SER A 11 18.82 3.58 -0.80
CA SER A 11 19.85 4.45 -1.33
C SER A 11 19.24 5.45 -2.33
N VAL A 12 19.98 6.51 -2.64
CA VAL A 12 19.56 7.47 -3.66
C VAL A 12 19.37 6.78 -5.01
N GLU A 13 20.27 5.85 -5.36
CA GLU A 13 20.14 5.08 -6.61
C GLU A 13 18.86 4.24 -6.65
N GLU A 14 18.52 3.60 -5.54
CA GLU A 14 17.29 2.82 -5.45
C GLU A 14 16.04 3.70 -5.56
N LEU A 15 16.04 4.87 -4.91
CA LEU A 15 14.95 5.83 -5.00
C LEU A 15 14.79 6.36 -6.42
N ASP A 16 15.89 6.68 -7.09
CA ASP A 16 15.86 7.14 -8.48
C ASP A 16 15.25 6.08 -9.40
N LYS A 17 15.59 4.80 -9.21
CA LYS A 17 15.00 3.71 -9.98
C LYS A 17 13.50 3.58 -9.73
N LEU A 18 13.05 3.74 -8.48
CA LEU A 18 11.63 3.72 -8.16
C LEU A 18 10.88 4.88 -8.81
N LEU A 19 11.46 6.07 -8.81
CA LEU A 19 10.87 7.24 -9.45
C LEU A 19 10.80 7.07 -10.98
N ASP A 20 11.85 6.53 -11.58
CA ASP A 20 11.86 6.22 -13.02
C ASP A 20 10.79 5.20 -13.37
N LEU A 21 10.64 4.16 -12.55
CA LEU A 21 9.59 3.17 -12.73
C LEU A 21 8.20 3.80 -12.61
N GLY A 22 7.99 4.67 -11.62
CA GLY A 22 6.73 5.39 -11.46
C GLY A 22 6.40 6.24 -12.68
N ASN A 23 7.39 6.93 -13.24
CA ASN A 23 7.21 7.73 -14.44
C ASN A 23 6.86 6.87 -15.67
N ASP A 24 7.47 5.70 -15.80
CA ASP A 24 7.17 4.76 -16.88
C ASP A 24 5.75 4.20 -16.77
N ILE A 25 5.33 3.86 -15.56
CA ILE A 25 3.96 3.39 -15.28
C ILE A 25 2.95 4.46 -15.68
N GLU A 26 3.22 5.73 -15.36
CA GLU A 26 2.34 6.84 -15.71
C GLU A 26 2.22 7.02 -17.24
N LYS A 27 3.32 6.87 -17.95
CA LYS A 27 3.35 7.04 -19.40
C LYS A 27 2.81 5.82 -20.16
N ASN A 28 2.99 4.63 -19.62
CA ASN A 28 2.65 3.36 -20.30
C ASN A 28 1.84 2.47 -19.36
N PRO A 29 0.63 2.89 -18.94
CA PRO A 29 -0.14 2.15 -17.94
C PRO A 29 -0.52 0.74 -18.39
N GLU A 30 -0.74 0.51 -19.66
CA GLU A 30 -1.14 -0.82 -20.18
C GLU A 30 -0.04 -1.86 -19.97
N LYS A 31 1.22 -1.45 -20.03
CA LYS A 31 2.38 -2.31 -19.81
C LYS A 31 2.38 -2.95 -18.42
N TYR A 32 1.79 -2.27 -17.44
CA TYR A 32 1.81 -2.68 -16.04
C TYR A 32 0.43 -3.10 -15.50
N ALA A 33 -0.58 -3.15 -16.37
CA ALA A 33 -1.98 -3.40 -15.95
C ALA A 33 -2.19 -4.72 -15.20
N HIS A 34 -1.28 -5.67 -15.32
CA HIS A 34 -1.34 -6.97 -14.64
C HIS A 34 -0.14 -7.26 -13.74
N ALA A 35 0.69 -6.25 -13.47
CA ALA A 35 1.92 -6.42 -12.70
C ALA A 35 1.68 -6.96 -11.29
N CYS A 36 0.55 -6.61 -10.67
CA CYS A 36 0.18 -7.05 -9.33
C CYS A 36 -1.01 -8.02 -9.32
N ALA A 37 -1.25 -8.73 -10.42
CA ALA A 37 -2.33 -9.71 -10.49
C ALA A 37 -2.20 -10.74 -9.38
N GLY A 38 -3.30 -11.00 -8.67
CA GLY A 38 -3.33 -11.95 -7.56
C GLY A 38 -2.77 -11.43 -6.24
N LYS A 39 -2.30 -10.18 -6.20
CA LYS A 39 -1.77 -9.56 -4.98
C LYS A 39 -2.80 -8.68 -4.31
N LYS A 40 -2.68 -8.55 -3.00
CA LYS A 40 -3.54 -7.70 -2.18
C LYS A 40 -2.70 -6.71 -1.40
N LEU A 41 -3.08 -5.45 -1.46
CA LEU A 41 -2.49 -4.38 -0.65
C LEU A 41 -3.40 -4.10 0.54
N ALA A 42 -2.85 -4.19 1.75
CA ALA A 42 -3.57 -3.78 2.94
C ALA A 42 -3.29 -2.30 3.22
N THR A 43 -4.35 -1.51 3.33
CA THR A 43 -4.27 -0.09 3.69
C THR A 43 -4.83 0.10 5.09
N LEU A 44 -3.96 0.40 6.06
CA LEU A 44 -4.31 0.51 7.47
C LEU A 44 -4.10 1.95 7.92
N PHE A 45 -5.16 2.75 7.88
CA PHE A 45 -5.10 4.17 8.20
C PHE A 45 -5.76 4.44 9.54
N TYR A 46 -4.94 4.68 10.55
CA TYR A 46 -5.39 5.02 11.91
C TYR A 46 -5.74 6.49 12.06
N GLU A 47 -5.29 7.33 11.14
CA GLU A 47 -5.62 8.75 11.09
C GLU A 47 -6.33 9.07 9.77
N PRO A 48 -7.25 10.04 9.74
CA PRO A 48 -7.90 10.45 8.50
C PRO A 48 -6.87 10.88 7.46
N SER A 49 -6.87 10.21 6.30
CA SER A 49 -5.91 10.50 5.24
C SER A 49 -6.51 10.06 3.90
N THR A 50 -7.59 10.71 3.50
CA THR A 50 -8.38 10.30 2.35
C THR A 50 -7.57 10.26 1.06
N ARG A 51 -6.82 11.32 0.75
CA ARG A 51 -6.05 11.40 -0.50
C ARG A 51 -4.96 10.34 -0.56
N THR A 52 -4.20 10.17 0.51
CA THR A 52 -3.13 9.19 0.56
C THR A 52 -3.69 7.78 0.42
N ARG A 53 -4.73 7.45 1.17
CA ARG A 53 -5.36 6.13 1.09
C ARG A 53 -5.86 5.83 -0.33
N LEU A 54 -6.62 6.76 -0.91
CA LEU A 54 -7.19 6.55 -2.24
C LEU A 54 -6.13 6.47 -3.32
N SER A 55 -5.03 7.24 -3.21
CA SER A 55 -3.95 7.18 -4.20
C SER A 55 -3.24 5.83 -4.19
N PHE A 56 -2.96 5.26 -3.01
CA PHE A 56 -2.37 3.93 -2.92
C PHE A 56 -3.32 2.85 -3.43
N GLU A 57 -4.59 2.93 -3.08
CA GLU A 57 -5.60 1.96 -3.53
C GLU A 57 -5.79 2.02 -5.04
N ALA A 58 -5.91 3.22 -5.60
CA ALA A 58 -6.04 3.39 -7.04
C ALA A 58 -4.80 2.86 -7.78
N ALA A 59 -3.60 3.15 -7.27
CA ALA A 59 -2.36 2.65 -7.87
C ALA A 59 -2.33 1.13 -7.90
N MET A 60 -2.70 0.47 -6.79
CA MET A 60 -2.72 -1.00 -6.73
C MET A 60 -3.74 -1.60 -7.70
N MET A 61 -4.92 -1.02 -7.78
CA MET A 61 -5.95 -1.48 -8.72
C MET A 61 -5.54 -1.27 -10.17
N ASN A 62 -4.88 -0.16 -10.48
CA ASN A 62 -4.35 0.10 -11.82
C ASN A 62 -3.26 -0.88 -12.23
N LEU A 63 -2.59 -1.49 -11.26
CA LEU A 63 -1.59 -2.53 -11.50
C LEU A 63 -2.20 -3.95 -11.51
N GLY A 64 -3.51 -4.07 -11.45
CA GLY A 64 -4.22 -5.35 -11.52
C GLY A 64 -4.40 -6.06 -10.19
N GLY A 65 -4.02 -5.43 -9.08
CA GLY A 65 -4.18 -6.00 -7.74
C GLY A 65 -5.50 -5.62 -7.08
N ASN A 66 -5.66 -6.05 -5.85
CA ASN A 66 -6.82 -5.76 -5.02
C ASN A 66 -6.38 -5.06 -3.73
N VAL A 67 -7.33 -4.43 -3.06
CA VAL A 67 -7.06 -3.72 -1.82
C VAL A 67 -8.01 -4.16 -0.72
N LEU A 68 -7.55 -4.11 0.53
CA LEU A 68 -8.37 -4.31 1.72
C LEU A 68 -7.80 -3.44 2.84
N GLY A 69 -8.63 -3.12 3.82
CA GLY A 69 -8.15 -2.29 4.93
C GLY A 69 -9.25 -1.40 5.51
N PHE A 70 -8.81 -0.39 6.24
CA PHE A 70 -9.73 0.56 6.86
C PHE A 70 -9.13 1.98 6.81
N SER A 71 -10.01 2.98 7.00
CA SER A 71 -9.66 4.40 6.89
C SER A 71 -9.52 5.12 8.23
N SER A 72 -9.81 4.45 9.35
CA SER A 72 -9.63 5.03 10.68
C SER A 72 -9.72 3.93 11.74
N ALA A 73 -9.13 4.18 12.91
CA ALA A 73 -9.21 3.26 14.04
C ALA A 73 -10.67 2.99 14.49
N ALA A 74 -11.54 3.99 14.35
CA ALA A 74 -12.93 3.88 14.77
C ALA A 74 -13.73 2.87 13.94
N SER A 75 -13.33 2.60 12.69
CA SER A 75 -13.99 1.65 11.80
C SER A 75 -13.33 0.28 11.76
N SER A 76 -12.39 0.02 12.67
CA SER A 76 -11.60 -1.21 12.72
C SER A 76 -11.69 -1.90 14.07
N SER A 77 -11.05 -3.05 14.18
CA SER A 77 -10.94 -3.80 15.44
C SER A 77 -10.21 -3.03 16.53
N ALA A 78 -9.44 -2.00 16.18
CA ALA A 78 -8.79 -1.14 17.16
C ALA A 78 -9.81 -0.44 18.06
N ALA A 79 -11.00 -0.10 17.54
CA ALA A 79 -12.10 0.46 18.31
C ALA A 79 -12.63 -0.52 19.38
N LYS A 80 -12.35 -1.81 19.21
CA LYS A 80 -12.74 -2.87 20.15
C LYS A 80 -11.60 -3.26 21.10
N GLY A 81 -10.51 -2.48 21.09
CA GLY A 81 -9.35 -2.74 21.96
C GLY A 81 -8.26 -3.60 21.35
N GLU A 82 -8.35 -3.96 20.07
CA GLU A 82 -7.30 -4.70 19.41
C GLU A 82 -6.06 -3.81 19.22
N SER A 83 -4.87 -4.35 19.50
CA SER A 83 -3.62 -3.60 19.33
C SER A 83 -3.28 -3.47 17.83
N VAL A 84 -2.46 -2.46 17.48
CA VAL A 84 -1.93 -2.29 16.13
C VAL A 84 -1.15 -3.54 15.71
N SER A 85 -0.33 -4.07 16.61
CA SER A 85 0.46 -5.27 16.37
C SER A 85 -0.42 -6.47 16.01
N ASP A 86 -1.51 -6.67 16.75
CA ASP A 86 -2.44 -7.78 16.50
C ASP A 86 -3.20 -7.58 15.19
N THR A 87 -3.60 -6.36 14.89
CA THR A 87 -4.25 -6.03 13.61
C THR A 87 -3.33 -6.37 12.44
N ILE A 88 -2.06 -5.98 12.53
CA ILE A 88 -1.08 -6.27 11.47
C ILE A 88 -0.87 -7.78 11.31
N ARG A 89 -0.79 -8.52 12.41
CA ARG A 89 -0.65 -9.98 12.36
C ARG A 89 -1.84 -10.65 11.68
N MET A 90 -3.05 -10.19 12.00
CA MET A 90 -4.27 -10.71 11.39
C MET A 90 -4.30 -10.40 9.89
N ILE A 91 -4.04 -9.16 9.52
CA ILE A 91 -4.06 -8.72 8.12
C ILE A 91 -2.99 -9.44 7.29
N SER A 92 -1.83 -9.75 7.87
CA SER A 92 -0.77 -10.46 7.15
C SER A 92 -1.17 -11.88 6.72
N CYS A 93 -2.26 -12.41 7.26
CA CYS A 93 -2.82 -13.67 6.80
C CYS A 93 -3.58 -13.53 5.48
N TYR A 94 -3.96 -12.33 5.09
CA TYR A 94 -4.77 -12.07 3.90
C TYR A 94 -4.02 -11.32 2.80
N ALA A 95 -3.03 -10.52 3.17
CA ALA A 95 -2.31 -9.66 2.22
C ALA A 95 -0.84 -10.00 2.08
#